data_41e610733f497ff5828c17de8d111799
#
_entry.id   41e610733f497ff5828c17de8d111799
#
_cell.length_a   1.000
_cell.length_b   1.000
_cell.length_c   1.000
_cell.angle_alpha   90.00
_cell.angle_beta   90.00
_cell.angle_gamma   90.00
#
_symmetry.space_group_name_H-M   'P 1'
#
loop_
_entity.id
_entity.type
_entity.pdbx_description
1 polymer ?
#
loop_
_entity_poly.entity_id
_entity_poly.type
_entity_poly.pdbx_seq_one_letter_code
_entity_poly.pdbx_strand_id
1 'polypeptide(L)'
;VVVLKDYVKPQKKVAFTRFNLFLRDEFRCQYCGARGDLTFDHVVPRASGGVTSWQNVVAACSPCNLRKGSKSLHQTGYKLRKPPRQPDAEALRNLGRKFPPGHLHDSWMDFLYWDAELEA
;
A
#
# COMPACT_ATOMS: atom_id res chain seq x y z
N VAL A 1 -28.68 30.14 2.84
CA VAL A 1 -28.21 30.16 3.77
C VAL A 1 -28.07 28.96 4.64
N VAL A 2 -28.92 28.16 4.65
CA VAL A 2 -28.95 27.11 5.42
C VAL A 2 -28.06 26.01 5.15
N VAL A 3 -27.50 26.01 4.14
CA VAL A 3 -26.83 24.91 3.59
C VAL A 3 -25.56 24.51 4.25
N LEU A 4 -24.95 25.41 4.98
CA LEU A 4 -23.64 25.16 5.53
C LEU A 4 -23.59 24.04 6.55
N LYS A 5 -24.65 23.81 7.27
CA LYS A 5 -24.61 22.74 8.24
C LYS A 5 -24.78 21.36 7.62
N ASP A 6 -25.29 21.33 6.39
CA ASP A 6 -25.37 20.07 5.65
C ASP A 6 -24.21 19.90 4.66
N TYR A 7 -23.32 20.88 4.62
CA TYR A 7 -22.16 20.80 3.74
C TYR A 7 -21.12 19.88 4.33
N VAL A 8 -20.95 18.73 3.71
CA VAL A 8 -19.88 17.83 4.07
C VAL A 8 -18.70 18.17 3.19
N LYS A 9 -17.66 18.71 3.81
CA LYS A 9 -16.43 18.98 3.09
C LYS A 9 -15.91 17.67 2.51
N PRO A 10 -15.70 17.58 1.17
CA PRO A 10 -15.18 16.35 0.60
C PRO A 10 -13.89 15.99 1.29
N GLN A 11 -13.80 14.78 1.79
CA GLN A 11 -12.56 14.31 2.36
C GLN A 11 -11.53 14.24 1.23
N LYS A 12 -10.38 14.83 1.51
CA LYS A 12 -9.28 14.75 0.57
C LYS A 12 -8.92 13.28 0.39
N LYS A 13 -9.09 12.77 -0.82
CA LYS A 13 -8.70 11.40 -1.12
C LYS A 13 -7.19 11.29 -0.97
N VAL A 14 -6.75 10.25 -0.31
CA VAL A 14 -5.33 9.97 -0.19
C VAL A 14 -4.82 9.51 -1.55
N ALA A 15 -3.74 10.11 -2.03
CA ALA A 15 -3.15 9.72 -3.30
C ALA A 15 -2.63 8.28 -3.22
N PHE A 16 -2.92 7.49 -4.24
CA PHE A 16 -2.47 6.10 -4.32
C PHE A 16 -1.07 6.08 -4.93
N THR A 17 -0.07 6.22 -4.06
CA THR A 17 1.34 6.24 -4.45
C THR A 17 2.07 5.08 -3.80
N ARG A 18 3.25 4.75 -4.29
CA ARG A 18 4.08 3.70 -3.67
C ARG A 18 4.38 4.04 -2.22
N PHE A 19 4.75 5.28 -1.95
CA PHE A 19 5.07 5.70 -0.60
C PHE A 19 3.88 5.51 0.33
N ASN A 20 2.70 5.98 -0.08
CA ASN A 20 1.51 5.87 0.73
C ASN A 20 1.08 4.42 0.92
N LEU A 21 1.24 3.59 -0.09
CA LEU A 21 0.95 2.16 0.01
C LEU A 21 1.85 1.49 1.03
N PHE A 22 3.15 1.72 0.94
CA PHE A 22 4.10 1.14 1.89
C PHE A 22 3.90 1.69 3.29
N LEU A 23 3.57 2.97 3.41
CA LEU A 23 3.27 3.57 4.70
C LEU A 23 2.06 2.91 5.35
N ARG A 24 0.99 2.69 4.57
CA ARG A 24 -0.18 1.95 5.06
C ARG A 24 0.21 0.58 5.60
N ASP A 25 1.10 -0.10 4.91
CA ASP A 25 1.54 -1.45 5.27
C ASP A 25 2.71 -1.44 6.23
N GLU A 26 3.07 -0.27 6.76
CA GLU A 26 4.12 -0.07 7.75
C GLU A 26 5.48 -0.59 7.28
N PHE A 27 5.74 -0.47 5.98
CA PHE A 27 6.99 -0.91 5.38
C PHE A 27 7.34 -2.36 5.70
N ARG A 28 6.32 -3.21 5.70
CA ARG A 28 6.47 -4.65 5.92
C ARG A 28 5.80 -5.44 4.82
N CYS A 29 6.40 -6.57 4.48
CA CYS A 29 5.74 -7.55 3.64
C CYS A 29 4.45 -8.02 4.31
N GLN A 30 3.35 -7.97 3.61
CA GLN A 30 2.06 -8.35 4.17
C GLN A 30 1.86 -9.87 4.21
N TYR A 31 2.78 -10.61 3.64
CA TYR A 31 2.76 -12.08 3.68
C TYR A 31 3.66 -12.64 4.78
N CYS A 32 4.91 -12.19 4.87
CA CYS A 32 5.85 -12.74 5.84
C CYS A 32 6.32 -11.76 6.91
N GLY A 33 6.04 -10.48 6.78
CA GLY A 33 6.43 -9.47 7.74
C GLY A 33 7.84 -8.93 7.59
N ALA A 34 8.57 -9.33 6.56
CA ALA A 34 9.93 -8.84 6.32
C ALA A 34 9.93 -7.35 6.02
N ARG A 35 10.99 -6.66 6.40
CA ARG A 35 11.12 -5.21 6.19
C ARG A 35 12.03 -4.82 5.04
N GLY A 36 12.77 -5.77 4.47
CA GLY A 36 13.72 -5.50 3.39
C GLY A 36 13.21 -5.92 2.03
N ASP A 37 13.79 -5.34 0.98
CA ASP A 37 13.51 -5.70 -0.41
C ASP A 37 12.02 -5.65 -0.76
N LEU A 38 11.34 -4.61 -0.29
CA LEU A 38 9.90 -4.48 -0.51
C LEU A 38 9.59 -4.01 -1.92
N THR A 39 8.58 -4.63 -2.48
CA THR A 39 7.93 -4.25 -3.72
C THR A 39 6.43 -4.28 -3.46
N PHE A 40 5.61 -4.09 -4.46
CA PHE A 40 4.18 -4.22 -4.31
C PHE A 40 3.67 -5.38 -5.15
N ASP A 41 2.59 -6.00 -4.68
CA ASP A 41 2.03 -7.18 -5.30
C ASP A 41 0.52 -7.05 -5.42
N HIS A 42 -0.03 -7.55 -6.52
CA HIS A 42 -1.48 -7.66 -6.70
C HIS A 42 -1.95 -8.95 -6.04
N VAL A 43 -2.79 -8.82 -5.01
CA VAL A 43 -3.32 -10.00 -4.29
C VAL A 43 -4.05 -10.91 -5.28
N VAL A 44 -4.97 -10.33 -6.05
CA VAL A 44 -5.53 -11.00 -7.21
C VAL A 44 -4.67 -10.57 -8.40
N PRO A 45 -3.97 -11.51 -9.05
CA PRO A 45 -3.07 -11.16 -10.15
C PRO A 45 -3.79 -10.45 -11.30
N ARG A 46 -3.07 -9.56 -11.97
CA ARG A 46 -3.63 -8.87 -13.14
C ARG A 46 -4.11 -9.85 -14.20
N ALA A 47 -3.39 -10.93 -14.39
CA ALA A 47 -3.78 -11.98 -15.33
C ALA A 47 -5.11 -12.65 -14.97
N SER A 48 -5.51 -12.57 -13.70
CA SER A 48 -6.78 -13.12 -13.22
C SER A 48 -7.86 -12.03 -13.03
N GLY A 49 -7.64 -10.86 -13.59
CA GLY A 49 -8.60 -9.76 -13.50
C GLY A 49 -8.38 -8.80 -12.34
N GLY A 50 -7.28 -8.93 -11.62
CA GLY A 50 -6.98 -8.04 -10.51
C GLY A 50 -6.68 -6.62 -10.98
N VAL A 51 -7.16 -5.64 -10.22
CA VAL A 51 -6.97 -4.22 -10.54
C VAL A 51 -5.93 -3.61 -9.60
N THR A 52 -5.33 -2.51 -10.03
CA THR A 52 -4.40 -1.76 -9.19
C THR A 52 -5.20 -0.78 -8.34
N SER A 53 -5.45 -1.16 -7.09
CA SER A 53 -6.26 -0.36 -6.17
C SER A 53 -5.79 -0.60 -4.73
N TRP A 54 -6.23 0.28 -3.82
CA TRP A 54 -5.93 0.13 -2.40
C TRP A 54 -6.35 -1.23 -1.86
N GLN A 55 -7.42 -1.80 -2.39
CA GLN A 55 -7.99 -3.06 -1.90
C GLN A 55 -7.28 -4.29 -2.47
N ASN A 56 -6.46 -4.13 -3.49
CA ASN A 56 -5.84 -5.28 -4.15
C ASN A 56 -4.31 -5.24 -4.20
N VAL A 57 -3.69 -4.12 -3.87
CA VAL A 57 -2.24 -4.01 -3.91
C VAL A 57 -1.70 -3.94 -2.49
N VAL A 58 -0.67 -4.72 -2.21
CA VAL A 58 -0.03 -4.78 -0.89
C VAL A 58 1.48 -4.73 -1.03
N ALA A 59 2.15 -4.32 0.04
CA ALA A 59 3.59 -4.43 0.11
C ALA A 59 3.98 -5.90 0.26
N ALA A 60 4.97 -6.33 -0.49
CA ALA A 60 5.48 -7.69 -0.44
C ALA A 60 6.99 -7.67 -0.66
N CYS A 61 7.70 -8.50 0.07
CA CYS A 61 9.14 -8.64 -0.17
C CYS A 61 9.37 -9.38 -1.49
N SER A 62 10.53 -9.14 -2.10
CA SER A 62 10.86 -9.79 -3.36
C SER A 62 10.75 -11.31 -3.32
N PRO A 63 11.26 -12.00 -2.29
CA PRO A 63 11.10 -13.45 -2.22
C PRO A 63 9.65 -13.93 -2.23
N CYS A 64 8.77 -13.26 -1.45
CA CYS A 64 7.36 -13.63 -1.42
C CYS A 64 6.68 -13.34 -2.76
N ASN A 65 6.99 -12.19 -3.34
CA ASN A 65 6.42 -11.78 -4.62
C ASN A 65 6.80 -12.77 -5.73
N LEU A 66 8.08 -13.15 -5.79
CA LEU A 66 8.56 -14.10 -6.78
C LEU A 66 7.92 -15.48 -6.61
N ARG A 67 7.83 -15.96 -5.37
CA ARG A 67 7.21 -17.26 -5.09
C ARG A 67 5.72 -17.28 -5.42
N LYS A 68 5.04 -16.18 -5.15
CA LYS A 68 3.62 -16.08 -5.45
C LYS A 68 3.39 -16.04 -6.97
N GLY A 69 4.20 -15.24 -7.69
CA GLY A 69 4.02 -15.08 -9.14
C GLY A 69 2.60 -14.69 -9.48
N SER A 70 1.98 -15.39 -10.41
CA SER A 70 0.60 -15.15 -10.84
C SER A 70 -0.42 -16.04 -10.12
N LYS A 71 -0.05 -16.63 -9.00
CA LYS A 71 -0.94 -17.51 -8.25
C LYS A 71 -1.82 -16.71 -7.31
N SER A 72 -2.99 -17.27 -6.99
CA SER A 72 -3.87 -16.68 -5.98
C SER A 72 -3.35 -17.00 -4.57
N LEU A 73 -3.90 -16.32 -3.56
CA LEU A 73 -3.56 -16.64 -2.18
C LEU A 73 -3.93 -18.08 -1.82
N HIS A 74 -5.04 -18.55 -2.36
CA HIS A 74 -5.47 -19.93 -2.13
C HIS A 74 -4.46 -20.94 -2.66
N GLN A 75 -3.90 -20.67 -3.84
CA GLN A 75 -2.91 -21.55 -4.44
C GLN A 75 -1.56 -21.53 -3.71
N THR A 76 -1.18 -20.40 -3.15
CA THR A 76 0.09 -20.26 -2.44
C THR A 76 0.01 -20.64 -0.97
N GLY A 77 -1.19 -20.60 -0.40
CA GLY A 77 -1.37 -20.73 1.04
C GLY A 77 -0.97 -19.50 1.82
N TYR A 78 -0.65 -18.40 1.15
CA TYR A 78 -0.28 -17.16 1.83
C TYR A 78 -1.49 -16.53 2.48
N LYS A 79 -1.25 -15.87 3.62
CA LYS A 79 -2.28 -15.11 4.33
C LYS A 79 -1.80 -13.68 4.49
N LEU A 80 -2.71 -12.74 4.29
CA LEU A 80 -2.42 -11.34 4.51
C LEU A 80 -2.41 -11.05 6.02
N ARG A 81 -1.48 -10.20 6.44
CA ARG A 81 -1.39 -9.78 7.84
C ARG A 81 -2.61 -8.97 8.25
N LYS A 82 -3.15 -8.20 7.31
CA LYS A 82 -4.38 -7.42 7.51
C LYS A 82 -5.07 -7.25 6.16
N PRO A 83 -6.39 -7.05 6.14
CA PRO A 83 -7.09 -6.77 4.90
C PRO A 83 -6.62 -5.46 4.28
N PRO A 84 -6.33 -5.42 2.97
CA PRO A 84 -5.92 -4.18 2.35
C PRO A 84 -7.08 -3.22 2.22
N ARG A 85 -6.93 -2.01 2.72
CA ARG A 85 -7.96 -0.97 2.70
C ARG A 85 -7.36 0.37 2.31
N GLN A 86 -8.20 1.25 1.78
CA GLN A 86 -7.80 2.62 1.59
C GLN A 86 -7.68 3.28 2.97
N PRO A 87 -6.50 3.82 3.32
CA PRO A 87 -6.35 4.50 4.60
C PRO A 87 -7.00 5.88 4.54
N ASP A 88 -7.45 6.40 5.66
CA ASP A 88 -7.81 7.80 5.69
C ASP A 88 -6.56 8.67 5.89
N ALA A 89 -6.70 9.96 5.60
CA ALA A 89 -5.55 10.87 5.64
C ALA A 89 -4.96 11.01 7.04
N GLU A 90 -5.79 10.97 8.06
CA GLU A 90 -5.33 11.07 9.43
C GLU A 90 -4.55 9.83 9.87
N ALA A 91 -5.06 8.65 9.54
CA ALA A 91 -4.36 7.40 9.85
C ALA A 91 -3.00 7.37 9.17
N LEU A 92 -2.93 7.82 7.92
CA LEU A 92 -1.69 7.84 7.17
C LEU A 92 -0.69 8.84 7.78
N ARG A 93 -1.16 10.00 8.20
CA ARG A 93 -0.29 10.98 8.89
C ARG A 93 0.26 10.42 10.19
N ASN A 94 -0.56 9.71 10.95
CA ASN A 94 -0.12 9.10 12.20
C ASN A 94 0.94 8.02 11.94
N LEU A 95 0.77 7.24 10.90
CA LEU A 95 1.79 6.27 10.49
C LEU A 95 3.07 6.97 10.05
N GLY A 96 2.95 8.09 9.34
CA GLY A 96 4.11 8.86 8.91
C GLY A 96 4.98 9.37 10.05
N ARG A 97 4.39 9.62 11.20
CA ARG A 97 5.13 10.02 12.39
C ARG A 97 5.98 8.88 12.97
N LYS A 98 5.50 7.64 12.79
CA LYS A 98 6.23 6.45 13.26
C LYS A 98 7.38 6.09 12.34
N PHE A 99 7.31 6.52 11.08
CA PHE A 99 8.32 6.19 10.07
C PHE A 99 8.86 7.46 9.44
N PRO A 100 9.61 8.31 10.21
CA PRO A 100 10.18 9.53 9.65
C PRO A 100 11.26 9.19 8.61
N PRO A 101 11.59 10.12 7.71
CA PRO A 101 12.53 9.84 6.61
C PRO A 101 13.86 9.23 7.04
N GLY A 102 14.34 9.55 8.22
CA GLY A 102 15.60 9.00 8.72
C GLY A 102 15.58 7.50 9.02
N HIS A 103 14.41 6.90 9.06
CA HIS A 103 14.29 5.45 9.28
C HIS A 103 14.20 4.67 7.97
N LEU A 104 14.16 5.37 6.84
CA LEU A 104 14.04 4.70 5.55
C LEU A 104 15.41 4.23 5.09
N HIS A 105 15.45 3.05 4.51
CA HIS A 105 16.64 2.52 3.88
C HIS A 105 17.07 3.44 2.73
N ASP A 106 18.36 3.52 2.41
CA ASP A 106 18.86 4.39 1.35
C ASP A 106 18.14 4.17 0.02
N SER A 107 17.78 2.94 -0.28
CA SER A 107 17.04 2.61 -1.52
C SER A 107 15.65 3.26 -1.57
N TRP A 108 15.15 3.80 -0.46
CA TRP A 108 13.84 4.41 -0.36
C TRP A 108 13.90 5.93 -0.54
N MET A 109 15.07 6.46 -0.82
CA MET A 109 15.30 7.92 -0.87
C MET A 109 14.95 8.56 -2.20
N ASP A 110 14.48 7.82 -3.18
CA ASP A 110 14.04 8.39 -4.45
C ASP A 110 12.61 8.91 -4.32
N PHE A 111 12.49 10.13 -3.83
CA PHE A 111 11.18 10.74 -3.58
C PHE A 111 10.36 10.92 -4.85
N LEU A 112 10.98 11.18 -5.98
CA LEU A 112 10.26 11.36 -7.24
C LEU A 112 9.57 10.07 -7.64
N TYR A 113 10.26 8.95 -7.48
CA TYR A 113 9.71 7.63 -7.78
C TYR A 113 8.58 7.26 -6.80
N TRP A 114 8.78 7.59 -5.51
CA TRP A 114 7.84 7.22 -4.47
C TRP A 114 6.54 8.03 -4.48
N ASP A 115 6.63 9.27 -4.98
CA ASP A 115 5.44 10.14 -5.06
C ASP A 115 4.60 9.89 -6.32
N ALA A 116 5.09 9.10 -7.25
CA ALA A 116 4.33 8.80 -8.46
C ALA A 116 3.10 7.95 -8.11
N GLU A 117 1.96 8.28 -8.70
CA GLU A 117 0.76 7.48 -8.52
C GLU A 117 0.93 6.12 -9.18
N LEU A 118 0.38 5.10 -8.52
CA LEU A 118 0.36 3.77 -9.10
C LEU A 118 -0.69 3.72 -10.20
N GLU A 119 -0.30 3.19 -11.33
CA GLU A 119 -1.21 3.07 -12.47
C GLU A 119 -2.12 1.86 -12.32
N ALA A 120 -3.34 2.06 -12.74
CA ALA A 120 -4.34 1.00 -12.71
C ALA A 120 -3.99 -0.15 -13.66
#